data_a8984bb2cb3dfeca6307b4caf296943c
#
_entry.id   a8984bb2cb3dfeca6307b4caf296943c
#
_cell.length_a   1.000
_cell.length_b   1.000
_cell.length_c   1.000
_cell.angle_alpha   90.00
_cell.angle_beta   90.00
_cell.angle_gamma   90.00
#
_symmetry.space_group_name_H-M   'P 1'
#
loop_
_entity.id
_entity.type
_entity.pdbx_description
1 polymer ?
#
loop_
_entity_poly.entity_id
_entity_poly.type
_entity_poly.pdbx_seq_one_letter_code
_entity_poly.pdbx_strand_id
1 'polypeptide(L)'
;MARHCIREPRYVPPVQRIGEQPDLFGGPTLSHVAERQGPPKGWQRQLQKWGRCTVIADLEAAPPSVIDPPPSPSPVFLVACVAAKLDRPAPARDLYASPWFQKARAYVERQGGAWFILSAKHGLIAPETVIAPYDETLGAMKAGARRLWGARVIEAMADQIDAAAPLIVLAGRHYRDPLWPQIERRASAPMEGLGIGQQLAWLAQEW
;
A
#
# COMPACT_ATOMS: atom_id res chain seq x y z
N MET A 1 -46.90 5.93 30.10
CA MET A 1 -46.86 4.80 29.14
C MET A 1 -46.09 5.25 27.92
N ALA A 2 -44.83 4.90 27.85
CA ALA A 2 -43.95 5.26 26.75
C ALA A 2 -44.29 4.38 25.54
N ARG A 3 -44.74 4.98 24.44
CA ARG A 3 -44.99 4.27 23.19
C ARG A 3 -43.64 4.15 22.46
N HIS A 4 -43.16 2.95 22.30
CA HIS A 4 -42.02 2.64 21.45
C HIS A 4 -42.37 2.99 20.00
N CYS A 5 -41.67 3.96 19.44
CA CYS A 5 -41.72 4.27 18.03
C CYS A 5 -40.81 3.25 17.32
N ILE A 6 -41.42 2.29 16.62
CA ILE A 6 -40.66 1.32 15.78
C ILE A 6 -40.13 2.10 14.58
N ARG A 7 -38.80 2.16 14.44
CA ARG A 7 -38.17 2.76 13.28
C ARG A 7 -38.51 1.93 12.04
N GLU A 8 -39.18 2.57 11.08
CA GLU A 8 -39.36 1.98 9.75
C GLU A 8 -38.00 1.71 9.09
N PRO A 9 -37.83 0.61 8.33
CA PRO A 9 -36.67 0.38 7.55
C PRO A 9 -36.49 1.52 6.54
N ARG A 10 -35.36 2.21 6.60
CA ARG A 10 -34.98 3.23 5.62
C ARG A 10 -34.96 2.57 4.25
N TYR A 11 -35.70 3.10 3.29
CA TYR A 11 -35.57 2.75 1.90
C TYR A 11 -34.11 3.06 1.50
N VAL A 12 -33.35 2.03 1.24
CA VAL A 12 -32.00 2.15 0.68
C VAL A 12 -32.14 1.93 -0.82
N PRO A 13 -31.95 2.96 -1.66
CA PRO A 13 -31.96 2.75 -3.09
C PRO A 13 -30.84 1.77 -3.47
N PRO A 14 -31.05 0.90 -4.47
CA PRO A 14 -30.01 -0.01 -4.93
C PRO A 14 -28.77 0.80 -5.37
N VAL A 15 -27.60 0.42 -4.86
CA VAL A 15 -26.33 1.04 -5.18
C VAL A 15 -26.08 0.88 -6.68
N GLN A 16 -26.01 1.98 -7.44
CA GLN A 16 -25.57 1.97 -8.81
C GLN A 16 -24.09 1.54 -8.84
N ARG A 17 -23.82 0.36 -9.37
CA ARG A 17 -22.46 -0.02 -9.76
C ARG A 17 -22.11 0.72 -11.05
N ILE A 18 -21.29 1.73 -10.96
CA ILE A 18 -20.66 2.37 -12.11
C ILE A 18 -19.53 1.44 -12.54
N GLY A 19 -19.67 0.80 -13.69
CA GLY A 19 -18.65 -0.04 -14.30
C GLY A 19 -19.30 -1.13 -15.16
N GLU A 20 -19.29 -0.95 -16.47
CA GLU A 20 -19.63 -1.99 -17.43
C GLU A 20 -18.57 -3.08 -17.37
N GLN A 21 -18.88 -4.20 -16.70
CA GLN A 21 -18.23 -5.46 -17.05
C GLN A 21 -19.23 -6.28 -17.85
N PRO A 22 -18.88 -6.75 -19.04
CA PRO A 22 -19.73 -7.67 -19.77
C PRO A 22 -19.86 -8.96 -18.99
N ASP A 23 -21.10 -9.32 -18.74
CA ASP A 23 -21.47 -10.55 -18.08
C ASP A 23 -21.03 -11.73 -18.95
N LEU A 24 -20.19 -12.61 -18.42
CA LEU A 24 -19.65 -13.80 -19.11
C LEU A 24 -20.73 -14.84 -19.45
N PHE A 25 -21.98 -14.64 -19.06
CA PHE A 25 -23.09 -15.57 -19.23
C PHE A 25 -24.30 -15.04 -20.03
N GLY A 26 -24.18 -13.88 -20.71
CA GLY A 26 -25.17 -13.44 -21.70
C GLY A 26 -26.55 -13.05 -21.15
N GLY A 27 -26.64 -12.68 -19.85
CA GLY A 27 -27.86 -12.15 -19.25
C GLY A 27 -28.08 -10.68 -19.60
N PRO A 28 -29.34 -10.16 -19.54
CA PRO A 28 -29.63 -8.77 -19.84
C PRO A 28 -28.92 -7.85 -18.84
N THR A 29 -28.16 -6.89 -19.36
CA THR A 29 -27.45 -5.89 -18.57
C THR A 29 -28.40 -5.10 -17.66
N LEU A 30 -28.08 -5.02 -16.37
CA LEU A 30 -28.87 -4.35 -15.33
C LEU A 30 -28.99 -2.82 -15.48
N SER A 31 -28.48 -2.25 -16.56
CA SER A 31 -28.49 -0.80 -16.79
C SER A 31 -29.90 -0.19 -17.02
N HIS A 32 -30.91 -0.99 -17.29
CA HIS A 32 -32.28 -0.48 -17.55
C HIS A 32 -33.26 -0.58 -16.39
N VAL A 33 -32.90 -1.12 -15.24
CA VAL A 33 -33.83 -1.33 -14.12
C VAL A 33 -33.85 -0.18 -13.12
N ALA A 34 -32.84 0.68 -13.11
CA ALA A 34 -32.69 1.70 -12.06
C ALA A 34 -33.49 3.00 -12.29
N GLU A 35 -34.02 3.24 -13.49
CA GLU A 35 -34.52 4.58 -13.83
C GLU A 35 -36.05 4.81 -13.62
N ARG A 36 -36.83 3.82 -13.17
CA ARG A 36 -38.30 3.97 -13.10
C ARG A 36 -38.99 3.38 -11.86
N GLN A 37 -38.39 3.19 -10.77
CA GLN A 37 -39.13 2.78 -9.58
C GLN A 37 -39.02 3.83 -8.49
N GLY A 38 -39.91 4.82 -8.60
CA GLY A 38 -40.36 5.56 -7.41
C GLY A 38 -41.04 4.59 -6.43
N PRO A 39 -41.27 5.02 -5.19
CA PRO A 39 -41.86 4.18 -4.15
C PRO A 39 -43.17 3.55 -4.64
N PRO A 40 -43.47 2.30 -4.29
CA PRO A 40 -44.63 1.56 -4.80
C PRO A 40 -45.92 2.35 -4.63
N LYS A 41 -46.78 2.31 -5.65
CA LYS A 41 -48.09 3.02 -5.59
C LYS A 41 -48.84 2.61 -4.34
N GLY A 42 -49.24 3.59 -3.51
CA GLY A 42 -50.01 3.35 -2.28
C GLY A 42 -49.25 3.53 -0.97
N TRP A 43 -47.93 3.75 -0.96
CA TRP A 43 -47.13 4.00 0.25
C TRP A 43 -47.67 5.22 1.06
N GLN A 44 -48.19 6.24 0.39
CA GLN A 44 -48.79 7.42 1.05
C GLN A 44 -50.04 7.09 1.85
N ARG A 45 -50.86 6.10 1.42
CA ARG A 45 -52.04 5.64 2.17
C ARG A 45 -51.65 4.84 3.41
N GLN A 46 -50.53 4.18 3.38
CA GLN A 46 -50.00 3.45 4.53
C GLN A 46 -49.52 4.41 5.63
N LEU A 47 -48.90 5.53 5.24
CA LEU A 47 -48.48 6.58 6.19
C LEU A 47 -49.69 7.26 6.88
N GLN A 48 -50.83 7.42 6.19
CA GLN A 48 -52.02 8.00 6.79
C GLN A 48 -52.67 7.10 7.83
N LYS A 49 -52.48 5.79 7.74
CA LYS A 49 -53.03 4.81 8.75
C LYS A 49 -52.25 4.81 10.06
N TRP A 50 -51.05 5.37 10.09
CA TRP A 50 -50.12 5.25 11.24
C TRP A 50 -50.10 6.49 12.14
N GLY A 51 -51.02 7.44 11.92
CA GLY A 51 -51.15 8.64 12.72
C GLY A 51 -49.95 9.60 12.54
N ARG A 52 -50.24 10.89 12.62
CA ARG A 52 -49.21 11.94 12.49
C ARG A 52 -48.14 11.74 13.54
N CYS A 53 -47.02 11.22 13.12
CA CYS A 53 -45.78 11.39 13.86
C CYS A 53 -45.33 12.83 13.62
N THR A 54 -45.39 13.68 14.63
CA THR A 54 -44.83 15.02 14.58
C THR A 54 -43.32 14.83 14.40
N VAL A 55 -42.84 15.11 13.21
CA VAL A 55 -41.42 15.22 12.96
C VAL A 55 -40.96 16.42 13.77
N ILE A 56 -40.14 16.18 14.78
CA ILE A 56 -39.43 17.26 15.48
C ILE A 56 -38.50 17.84 14.43
N ALA A 57 -38.85 19.05 13.94
CA ALA A 57 -38.14 19.75 12.87
C ALA A 57 -36.79 20.33 13.33
N ASP A 58 -36.30 19.96 14.50
CA ASP A 58 -35.10 20.49 15.11
C ASP A 58 -33.96 19.43 15.25
N LEU A 59 -33.91 18.43 14.35
CA LEU A 59 -32.64 17.84 14.08
C LEU A 59 -31.95 18.69 12.99
N GLU A 60 -31.31 19.77 13.40
CA GLU A 60 -30.20 20.29 12.62
C GLU A 60 -29.33 19.07 12.25
N ALA A 61 -29.43 18.66 10.99
CA ALA A 61 -28.63 17.58 10.49
C ALA A 61 -27.18 18.03 10.69
N ALA A 62 -26.54 17.46 11.71
CA ALA A 62 -25.10 17.61 11.83
C ALA A 62 -24.52 17.32 10.43
N PRO A 63 -23.69 18.21 9.89
CA PRO A 63 -23.11 18.00 8.58
C PRO A 63 -22.54 16.58 8.58
N PRO A 64 -22.72 15.81 7.49
CA PRO A 64 -22.20 14.46 7.43
C PRO A 64 -20.76 14.53 7.89
N SER A 65 -20.45 13.84 8.98
CA SER A 65 -19.06 13.77 9.46
C SER A 65 -18.26 13.36 8.27
N VAL A 66 -17.42 14.24 7.77
CA VAL A 66 -16.43 13.92 6.74
C VAL A 66 -15.59 12.84 7.41
N ILE A 67 -15.86 11.59 7.08
CA ILE A 67 -15.00 10.48 7.47
C ILE A 67 -13.76 10.73 6.64
N ASP A 68 -12.76 11.33 7.25
CA ASP A 68 -11.45 11.44 6.63
C ASP A 68 -11.06 10.05 6.15
N PRO A 69 -10.64 9.90 4.88
CA PRO A 69 -10.18 8.61 4.41
C PRO A 69 -9.09 8.12 5.38
N PRO A 70 -9.05 6.83 5.69
CA PRO A 70 -8.03 6.28 6.58
C PRO A 70 -6.66 6.76 6.08
N PRO A 71 -5.75 7.17 6.99
CA PRO A 71 -4.46 7.67 6.59
C PRO A 71 -3.79 6.64 5.68
N SER A 72 -3.33 7.10 4.52
CA SER A 72 -2.62 6.23 3.58
C SER A 72 -1.42 5.60 4.30
N PRO A 73 -1.17 4.31 4.15
CA PRO A 73 -0.06 3.65 4.83
C PRO A 73 1.26 4.36 4.47
N SER A 74 2.10 4.57 5.48
CA SER A 74 3.39 5.21 5.30
C SER A 74 4.27 4.41 4.33
N PRO A 75 5.07 5.07 3.49
CA PRO A 75 5.95 4.39 2.56
C PRO A 75 7.01 3.54 3.28
N VAL A 76 7.34 2.40 2.69
CA VAL A 76 8.40 1.52 3.15
C VAL A 76 9.57 1.58 2.17
N PHE A 77 10.77 1.77 2.70
CA PHE A 77 11.98 1.89 1.88
C PHE A 77 12.70 0.54 1.78
N LEU A 78 13.14 0.19 0.58
CA LEU A 78 13.97 -0.97 0.29
C LEU A 78 15.34 -0.52 -0.19
N VAL A 79 16.37 -0.73 0.62
CA VAL A 79 17.74 -0.26 0.35
C VAL A 79 18.63 -1.43 -0.02
N ALA A 80 19.26 -1.38 -1.19
CA ALA A 80 20.18 -2.43 -1.59
C ALA A 80 21.46 -2.46 -0.73
N CYS A 81 21.92 -3.66 -0.39
CA CYS A 81 23.23 -3.84 0.19
C CYS A 81 24.36 -3.49 -0.81
N VAL A 82 25.54 -3.28 -0.29
CA VAL A 82 26.76 -2.94 -1.05
C VAL A 82 27.89 -3.93 -0.77
N ALA A 83 28.92 -3.92 -1.61
CA ALA A 83 30.06 -4.82 -1.45
C ALA A 83 30.87 -4.52 -0.18
N ALA A 84 31.16 -3.24 0.08
CA ALA A 84 31.97 -2.83 1.22
C ALA A 84 31.22 -3.08 2.55
N LYS A 85 31.81 -3.89 3.42
CA LYS A 85 31.26 -4.27 4.72
C LYS A 85 32.36 -4.18 5.79
N LEU A 86 31.96 -4.07 7.04
CA LEU A 86 32.87 -4.27 8.17
C LEU A 86 33.37 -5.72 8.18
N ASP A 87 34.48 -5.96 8.84
CA ASP A 87 35.17 -7.26 8.99
C ASP A 87 34.62 -8.12 10.16
N ARG A 88 33.62 -7.61 10.88
CA ARG A 88 32.99 -8.25 12.04
C ARG A 88 31.47 -8.22 11.96
N PRO A 89 30.77 -9.10 12.68
CA PRO A 89 29.33 -9.05 12.82
C PRO A 89 28.86 -7.69 13.39
N ALA A 90 27.79 -7.16 12.79
CA ALA A 90 27.19 -5.90 13.23
C ALA A 90 25.70 -5.89 12.84
N PRO A 91 24.87 -5.00 13.43
CA PRO A 91 23.55 -4.71 12.87
C PRO A 91 23.66 -4.37 11.39
N ALA A 92 22.72 -4.85 10.58
CA ALA A 92 22.78 -4.71 9.13
C ALA A 92 22.92 -3.25 8.68
N ARG A 93 22.27 -2.30 9.38
CA ARG A 93 22.42 -0.87 9.11
C ARG A 93 23.83 -0.33 9.30
N ASP A 94 24.65 -0.97 10.14
CA ASP A 94 26.01 -0.55 10.45
C ASP A 94 27.06 -1.37 9.68
N LEU A 95 26.69 -2.55 9.20
CA LEU A 95 27.60 -3.47 8.54
C LEU A 95 28.12 -2.93 7.19
N TYR A 96 27.29 -2.23 6.42
CA TYR A 96 27.62 -1.77 5.08
C TYR A 96 28.33 -0.42 5.11
N ALA A 97 29.62 -0.41 4.76
CA ALA A 97 30.53 0.71 5.00
C ALA A 97 30.70 1.68 3.81
N SER A 98 29.95 1.52 2.70
CA SER A 98 30.12 2.41 1.55
C SER A 98 29.47 3.78 1.76
N PRO A 99 30.03 4.87 1.18
CA PRO A 99 29.42 6.20 1.24
C PRO A 99 28.01 6.24 0.69
N TRP A 100 27.71 5.45 -0.34
CA TRP A 100 26.36 5.36 -0.91
C TRP A 100 25.36 4.79 0.11
N PHE A 101 25.70 3.67 0.76
CA PHE A 101 24.82 3.06 1.74
C PHE A 101 24.59 3.98 2.96
N GLN A 102 25.65 4.62 3.45
CA GLN A 102 25.55 5.56 4.57
C GLN A 102 24.60 6.73 4.24
N LYS A 103 24.68 7.29 3.02
CA LYS A 103 23.75 8.34 2.58
C LYS A 103 22.32 7.82 2.38
N ALA A 104 22.16 6.62 1.81
CA ALA A 104 20.84 6.00 1.66
C ALA A 104 20.20 5.74 3.03
N ARG A 105 20.95 5.22 3.98
CA ARG A 105 20.51 5.06 5.37
C ARG A 105 20.10 6.38 5.99
N ALA A 106 20.96 7.39 5.94
CA ALA A 106 20.65 8.70 6.51
C ALA A 106 19.40 9.31 5.88
N TYR A 107 19.20 9.11 4.58
CA TYR A 107 18.00 9.55 3.87
C TYR A 107 16.75 8.86 4.40
N VAL A 108 16.72 7.51 4.46
CA VAL A 108 15.52 6.78 4.88
C VAL A 108 15.19 7.02 6.36
N GLU A 109 16.21 7.13 7.22
CA GLU A 109 16.03 7.44 8.65
C GLU A 109 15.45 8.85 8.86
N ARG A 110 15.79 9.84 8.03
CA ARG A 110 15.18 11.18 8.07
C ARG A 110 13.71 11.18 7.62
N GLN A 111 13.35 10.30 6.67
CA GLN A 111 11.96 10.19 6.22
C GLN A 111 11.02 9.59 7.29
N GLY A 112 11.55 8.94 8.32
CA GLY A 112 10.79 8.39 9.44
C GLY A 112 9.91 7.19 9.10
N GLY A 113 10.02 6.64 7.87
CA GLY A 113 9.30 5.44 7.44
C GLY A 113 10.02 4.14 7.84
N ALA A 114 9.28 3.03 7.81
CA ALA A 114 9.88 1.71 7.93
C ALA A 114 10.83 1.44 6.75
N TRP A 115 11.94 0.75 6.98
CA TRP A 115 12.86 0.40 5.93
C TRP A 115 13.51 -0.96 6.15
N PHE A 116 13.88 -1.58 5.04
CA PHE A 116 14.54 -2.89 5.02
C PHE A 116 15.74 -2.86 4.07
N ILE A 117 16.65 -3.78 4.29
CA ILE A 117 17.83 -3.97 3.47
C ILE A 117 17.64 -5.19 2.57
N LEU A 118 17.86 -5.00 1.28
CA LEU A 118 17.91 -6.06 0.28
C LEU A 118 19.32 -6.67 0.27
N SER A 119 19.51 -7.77 0.99
CA SER A 119 20.78 -8.48 1.10
C SER A 119 20.90 -9.56 0.01
N ALA A 120 22.03 -9.62 -0.71
CA ALA A 120 22.25 -10.67 -1.69
C ALA A 120 22.24 -12.07 -1.08
N LYS A 121 22.75 -12.21 0.14
CA LYS A 121 22.81 -13.47 0.88
C LYS A 121 21.53 -13.77 1.66
N HIS A 122 21.06 -12.79 2.41
CA HIS A 122 20.00 -12.99 3.41
C HIS A 122 18.59 -12.61 2.93
N GLY A 123 18.43 -12.05 1.72
CA GLY A 123 17.15 -11.59 1.21
C GLY A 123 16.72 -10.27 1.85
N LEU A 124 15.50 -10.19 2.37
CA LEU A 124 14.96 -9.04 3.09
C LEU A 124 15.37 -9.13 4.56
N ILE A 125 16.00 -8.09 5.09
CA ILE A 125 16.43 -8.04 6.49
C ILE A 125 16.11 -6.68 7.11
N ALA A 126 15.71 -6.72 8.38
CA ALA A 126 15.52 -5.50 9.18
C ALA A 126 16.87 -4.86 9.52
N PRO A 127 16.94 -3.52 9.64
CA PRO A 127 18.19 -2.80 9.92
C PRO A 127 18.94 -3.23 11.17
N GLU A 128 18.20 -3.66 12.19
CA GLU A 128 18.73 -4.08 13.47
C GLU A 128 19.25 -5.52 13.52
N THR A 129 18.96 -6.31 12.48
CA THR A 129 19.39 -7.72 12.40
C THR A 129 20.92 -7.79 12.39
N VAL A 130 21.48 -8.47 13.37
CA VAL A 130 22.95 -8.70 13.44
C VAL A 130 23.32 -9.79 12.45
N ILE A 131 24.20 -9.48 11.50
CA ILE A 131 24.71 -10.41 10.51
C ILE A 131 26.22 -10.35 10.41
N ALA A 132 26.82 -11.48 10.07
CA ALA A 132 28.25 -11.56 9.76
C ALA A 132 28.55 -11.01 8.35
N PRO A 133 29.75 -10.49 8.09
CA PRO A 133 30.18 -10.09 6.75
C PRO A 133 30.16 -11.27 5.76
N TYR A 134 29.92 -10.98 4.48
CA TYR A 134 29.83 -11.96 3.40
C TYR A 134 30.20 -11.30 2.07
N ASP A 135 30.56 -12.10 1.06
CA ASP A 135 31.02 -11.59 -0.26
C ASP A 135 30.04 -11.83 -1.41
N GLU A 136 28.82 -12.32 -1.12
CA GLU A 136 27.84 -12.57 -2.16
C GLU A 136 27.25 -11.26 -2.72
N THR A 137 27.13 -11.19 -4.06
CA THR A 137 26.48 -10.07 -4.75
C THR A 137 25.51 -10.60 -5.81
N LEU A 138 24.37 -9.95 -5.99
CA LEU A 138 23.40 -10.33 -7.04
C LEU A 138 23.97 -10.15 -8.45
N GLY A 139 24.92 -9.22 -8.64
CA GLY A 139 25.59 -9.02 -9.91
C GLY A 139 26.35 -10.25 -10.41
N ALA A 140 26.95 -11.01 -9.48
CA ALA A 140 27.70 -12.24 -9.80
C ALA A 140 26.79 -13.47 -9.99
N MET A 141 25.52 -13.41 -9.55
CA MET A 141 24.59 -14.54 -9.65
C MET A 141 24.04 -14.71 -11.07
N LYS A 142 23.82 -15.97 -11.48
CA LYS A 142 23.10 -16.30 -12.72
C LYS A 142 21.64 -15.86 -12.63
N ALA A 143 20.99 -15.61 -13.77
CA ALA A 143 19.60 -15.11 -13.84
C ALA A 143 18.61 -15.99 -13.07
N GLY A 144 18.76 -17.34 -13.12
CA GLY A 144 17.92 -18.26 -12.35
C GLY A 144 18.05 -18.07 -10.83
N ALA A 145 19.28 -17.91 -10.33
CA ALA A 145 19.52 -17.67 -8.91
C ALA A 145 18.95 -16.33 -8.44
N ARG A 146 19.05 -15.28 -9.28
CA ARG A 146 18.43 -13.97 -8.98
C ARG A 146 16.90 -14.06 -8.93
N ARG A 147 16.27 -14.86 -9.81
CA ARG A 147 14.81 -15.08 -9.75
C ARG A 147 14.39 -15.77 -8.45
N LEU A 148 15.12 -16.82 -8.04
CA LEU A 148 14.86 -17.51 -6.77
C LEU A 148 15.08 -16.60 -5.57
N TRP A 149 16.11 -15.77 -5.60
CA TRP A 149 16.33 -14.73 -4.60
C TRP A 149 15.15 -13.76 -4.54
N GLY A 150 14.69 -13.27 -5.70
CA GLY A 150 13.53 -12.38 -5.77
C GLY A 150 12.27 -13.00 -5.17
N ALA A 151 11.97 -14.26 -5.48
CA ALA A 151 10.81 -14.98 -4.93
C ALA A 151 10.86 -15.04 -3.40
N ARG A 152 12.02 -15.39 -2.81
CA ARG A 152 12.21 -15.39 -1.35
C ARG A 152 12.03 -14.02 -0.71
N VAL A 153 12.51 -12.96 -1.39
CA VAL A 153 12.32 -11.59 -0.90
C VAL A 153 10.85 -11.20 -0.92
N ILE A 154 10.11 -11.53 -1.98
CA ILE A 154 8.67 -11.25 -2.07
C ILE A 154 7.89 -11.99 -0.97
N GLU A 155 8.21 -13.25 -0.72
CA GLU A 155 7.63 -14.03 0.37
C GLU A 155 7.88 -13.35 1.72
N ALA A 156 9.12 -12.99 2.02
CA ALA A 156 9.47 -12.28 3.25
C ALA A 156 8.81 -10.89 3.37
N MET A 157 8.58 -10.20 2.25
CA MET A 157 7.84 -8.93 2.24
C MET A 157 6.37 -9.13 2.60
N ALA A 158 5.74 -10.22 2.16
CA ALA A 158 4.34 -10.50 2.47
C ALA A 158 4.10 -10.67 3.98
N ASP A 159 5.10 -11.16 4.71
CA ASP A 159 5.04 -11.36 6.15
C ASP A 159 5.34 -10.10 6.97
N GLN A 160 6.08 -9.13 6.41
CA GLN A 160 6.66 -8.03 7.17
C GLN A 160 6.17 -6.63 6.73
N ILE A 161 5.56 -6.53 5.57
CA ILE A 161 5.18 -5.24 4.96
C ILE A 161 3.71 -5.29 4.56
N ASP A 162 2.95 -4.29 5.00
CA ASP A 162 1.56 -4.14 4.59
C ASP A 162 1.44 -4.15 3.04
N ALA A 163 0.53 -4.96 2.53
CA ALA A 163 0.29 -5.10 1.10
C ALA A 163 -0.13 -3.78 0.41
N ALA A 164 -0.75 -2.86 1.15
CA ALA A 164 -1.16 -1.55 0.66
C ALA A 164 -0.04 -0.49 0.76
N ALA A 165 1.05 -0.75 1.51
CA ALA A 165 2.12 0.23 1.72
C ALA A 165 2.85 0.56 0.41
N PRO A 166 3.01 1.85 0.06
CA PRO A 166 3.87 2.26 -1.04
C PRO A 166 5.32 1.85 -0.79
N LEU A 167 6.03 1.43 -1.83
CA LEU A 167 7.43 1.02 -1.74
C LEU A 167 8.34 2.03 -2.45
N ILE A 168 9.40 2.44 -1.79
CA ILE A 168 10.46 3.26 -2.38
C ILE A 168 11.72 2.42 -2.46
N VAL A 169 12.12 2.08 -3.69
CA VAL A 169 13.21 1.14 -3.95
C VAL A 169 14.50 1.90 -4.28
N LEU A 170 15.40 1.93 -3.32
CA LEU A 170 16.75 2.48 -3.46
C LEU A 170 17.73 1.35 -3.79
N ALA A 171 17.65 0.87 -5.03
CA ALA A 171 18.40 -0.30 -5.45
C ALA A 171 18.72 -0.27 -6.94
N GLY A 172 19.90 -0.80 -7.29
CA GLY A 172 20.28 -1.03 -8.66
C GLY A 172 19.47 -2.13 -9.34
N ARG A 173 19.51 -2.18 -10.68
CA ARG A 173 18.73 -3.10 -11.52
C ARG A 173 18.80 -4.57 -11.08
N HIS A 174 19.97 -5.07 -10.67
CA HIS A 174 20.12 -6.47 -10.28
C HIS A 174 19.29 -6.86 -9.06
N TYR A 175 19.01 -5.93 -8.16
CA TYR A 175 18.12 -6.10 -7.00
C TYR A 175 16.68 -5.83 -7.36
N ARG A 176 16.44 -4.82 -8.20
CA ARG A 176 15.10 -4.36 -8.56
C ARG A 176 14.41 -5.30 -9.54
N ASP A 177 15.07 -5.67 -10.66
CA ASP A 177 14.46 -6.45 -11.74
C ASP A 177 13.80 -7.76 -11.27
N PRO A 178 14.36 -8.55 -10.33
CA PRO A 178 13.72 -9.76 -9.84
C PRO A 178 12.44 -9.52 -9.01
N LEU A 179 12.26 -8.33 -8.46
CA LEU A 179 11.12 -7.97 -7.60
C LEU A 179 10.04 -7.25 -8.39
N TRP A 180 10.42 -6.48 -9.41
CA TRP A 180 9.59 -5.51 -10.11
C TRP A 180 8.25 -6.05 -10.58
N PRO A 181 8.16 -7.23 -11.22
CA PRO A 181 6.87 -7.74 -11.72
C PRO A 181 5.77 -7.89 -10.66
N GLN A 182 6.14 -8.00 -9.39
CA GLN A 182 5.19 -8.19 -8.29
C GLN A 182 4.94 -6.92 -7.47
N ILE A 183 5.83 -5.93 -7.57
CA ILE A 183 5.74 -4.71 -6.75
C ILE A 183 5.45 -3.44 -7.56
N GLU A 184 5.56 -3.45 -8.88
CA GLU A 184 5.51 -2.25 -9.73
C GLU A 184 4.29 -1.35 -9.50
N ARG A 185 3.12 -1.94 -9.16
CA ARG A 185 1.88 -1.20 -8.92
C ARG A 185 1.93 -0.28 -7.70
N ARG A 186 2.82 -0.57 -6.76
CA ARG A 186 2.98 0.20 -5.51
C ARG A 186 4.40 0.65 -5.24
N ALA A 187 5.32 0.38 -6.16
CA ALA A 187 6.75 0.69 -6.02
C ALA A 187 7.17 1.85 -6.91
N SER A 188 8.08 2.66 -6.40
CA SER A 188 8.81 3.67 -7.16
C SER A 188 10.31 3.47 -7.00
N ALA A 189 11.07 3.81 -8.03
CA ALA A 189 12.53 3.75 -8.03
C ALA A 189 13.10 5.14 -8.41
N PRO A 190 13.11 6.11 -7.48
CA PRO A 190 13.41 7.51 -7.78
C PRO A 190 14.82 7.76 -8.32
N MET A 191 15.74 6.82 -8.11
CA MET A 191 17.11 6.91 -8.61
C MET A 191 17.35 6.08 -9.88
N GLU A 192 16.29 5.60 -10.54
CA GLU A 192 16.45 4.86 -11.80
C GLU A 192 17.09 5.71 -12.88
N GLY A 193 18.06 5.14 -13.60
CA GLY A 193 18.78 5.82 -14.65
C GLY A 193 19.87 6.80 -14.18
N LEU A 194 19.94 7.10 -12.89
CA LEU A 194 20.96 7.99 -12.35
C LEU A 194 22.32 7.29 -12.20
N GLY A 195 23.40 7.95 -12.62
CA GLY A 195 24.76 7.56 -12.31
C GLY A 195 25.08 7.70 -10.83
N ILE A 196 26.13 7.04 -10.33
CA ILE A 196 26.46 6.99 -8.90
C ILE A 196 26.63 8.39 -8.28
N GLY A 197 27.24 9.34 -8.97
CA GLY A 197 27.40 10.72 -8.50
C GLY A 197 26.06 11.43 -8.35
N GLN A 198 25.14 11.24 -9.29
CA GLN A 198 23.79 11.79 -9.25
C GLN A 198 22.95 11.15 -8.12
N GLN A 199 23.10 9.84 -7.90
CA GLN A 199 22.44 9.16 -6.77
C GLN A 199 22.93 9.72 -5.43
N LEU A 200 24.23 9.94 -5.27
CA LEU A 200 24.79 10.54 -4.07
C LEU A 200 24.29 11.97 -3.83
N ALA A 201 24.13 12.76 -4.90
CA ALA A 201 23.57 14.09 -4.84
C ALA A 201 22.07 14.04 -4.48
N TRP A 202 21.31 13.13 -5.09
CA TRP A 202 19.89 12.94 -4.79
C TRP A 202 19.66 12.55 -3.31
N LEU A 203 20.46 11.62 -2.77
CA LEU A 203 20.36 11.19 -1.37
C LEU A 203 20.77 12.28 -0.36
N ALA A 204 21.51 13.29 -0.80
CA ALA A 204 21.95 14.40 0.04
C ALA A 204 20.93 15.57 0.08
N GLN A 205 19.87 15.55 -0.74
CA GLN A 205 18.87 16.60 -0.76
C GLN A 205 18.06 16.57 0.54
N GLU A 206 17.86 17.74 1.11
CA GLU A 206 16.92 17.99 2.19
C GLU A 206 15.57 18.35 1.54
N TRP A 207 14.55 17.53 1.80
CA TRP A 207 13.19 17.76 1.32
C TRP A 207 12.33 18.33 2.43
#